data_3cedde816b503acb8a17eee52dda7896
#
_entry.id   3cedde816b503acb8a17eee52dda7896
#
_cell.length_a   1.000
_cell.length_b   1.000
_cell.length_c   1.000
_cell.angle_alpha   90.00
_cell.angle_beta   90.00
_cell.angle_gamma   90.00
#
_symmetry.space_group_name_H-M   'P 1'
#
loop_
_entity.id
_entity.type
_entity.pdbx_description
1 polymer ?
#
loop_
_entity_poly.entity_id
_entity_poly.type
_entity_poly.pdbx_seq_one_letter_code
_entity_poly.pdbx_strand_id
1 'polypeptide(L)'
;MAIRPNLFAFVALMLSSQAIGADWAQFRGGNQMSHVGASSAPVSWEKGTAPAWRTEIPGSGWSQPIVAQGKIFLTTAISETPDKPKGMMGGVMDPSTMGKPAMPKDPIQFAVICLDPKTGAIVWQKAVAEAIPTTGKHASNTYATETPCASSDTLYTYFGAIGRVAAMDFEGNIKWTQDFGPQPTNNQFGTGASLVLFEDALVVQRYNEQEGKLLCLNTTDGSTRWTAERSPGTSWATPIVWNNQGQQQVVAAGQGMVVGYDLKSGEEQWRLGGLDTSFSCSLVADEGGVYIGTSSPGSSAPICAVRAGQKGDLTLPKGAKSSDSVLWAKTKSGAGMPSPVLVQGLLYYFGNTITCYDAKTGEEKFRKRMPGGTLAAGCPLVIGDQILVVNERGTVVTLRSGGEYVDPQESEIAAEGEFFWATPAAMDHALLVRSSAALYCFGTP
;
A
#
# COMPACT_ATOMS: atom_id res chain seq x y z
N MET A 1 -6.16 -76.04 7.97
CA MET A 1 -6.77 -74.94 8.67
C MET A 1 -6.09 -73.63 8.12
N ALA A 2 -6.66 -73.03 7.09
CA ALA A 2 -6.01 -71.94 6.36
C ALA A 2 -6.66 -70.60 6.80
N ILE A 3 -5.82 -69.73 7.33
CA ILE A 3 -6.21 -68.37 7.76
C ILE A 3 -6.17 -67.44 6.54
N ARG A 4 -7.30 -66.85 6.19
CA ARG A 4 -7.40 -65.82 5.15
C ARG A 4 -7.08 -64.46 5.77
N PRO A 5 -6.25 -63.59 5.14
CA PRO A 5 -6.07 -62.24 5.59
C PRO A 5 -7.20 -61.33 5.04
N ASN A 6 -7.85 -60.57 5.94
CA ASN A 6 -8.79 -59.52 5.59
C ASN A 6 -8.03 -58.31 5.01
N LEU A 7 -8.37 -57.97 3.77
CA LEU A 7 -7.92 -56.76 3.10
C LEU A 7 -8.82 -55.59 3.54
N PHE A 8 -8.31 -54.70 4.41
CA PHE A 8 -8.94 -53.41 4.68
C PHE A 8 -8.57 -52.44 3.55
N ALA A 9 -9.54 -52.10 2.72
CA ALA A 9 -9.42 -51.05 1.74
C ALA A 9 -9.53 -49.71 2.44
N PHE A 10 -8.42 -48.97 2.53
CA PHE A 10 -8.42 -47.53 2.89
C PHE A 10 -8.91 -46.76 1.69
N VAL A 11 -10.14 -46.25 1.76
CA VAL A 11 -10.64 -45.22 0.84
C VAL A 11 -10.02 -43.92 1.32
N ALA A 12 -8.96 -43.47 0.64
CA ALA A 12 -8.44 -42.10 0.81
C ALA A 12 -9.46 -41.13 0.15
N LEU A 13 -10.22 -40.42 0.98
CA LEU A 13 -10.98 -39.28 0.53
C LEU A 13 -9.95 -38.19 0.13
N MET A 14 -9.71 -38.06 -1.16
CA MET A 14 -9.04 -36.87 -1.71
C MET A 14 -10.04 -35.71 -1.61
N LEU A 15 -9.91 -34.93 -0.53
CA LEU A 15 -10.42 -33.59 -0.48
C LEU A 15 -9.66 -32.81 -1.55
N SER A 16 -10.27 -32.54 -2.68
CA SER A 16 -9.81 -31.55 -3.62
C SER A 16 -9.84 -30.20 -2.90
N SER A 17 -8.71 -29.76 -2.37
CA SER A 17 -8.53 -28.35 -2.04
C SER A 17 -8.67 -27.61 -3.36
N GLN A 18 -9.82 -27.01 -3.61
CA GLN A 18 -9.89 -25.95 -4.59
C GLN A 18 -8.84 -24.93 -4.16
N ALA A 19 -7.86 -24.71 -5.00
CA ALA A 19 -6.92 -23.62 -4.82
C ALA A 19 -7.78 -22.35 -4.78
N ILE A 20 -8.01 -21.83 -3.58
CA ILE A 20 -8.56 -20.50 -3.38
C ILE A 20 -7.48 -19.60 -3.95
N GLY A 21 -7.84 -18.82 -4.97
CA GLY A 21 -6.92 -17.88 -5.62
C GLY A 21 -6.15 -17.08 -4.57
N ALA A 22 -4.90 -16.74 -4.86
CA ALA A 22 -4.04 -16.08 -3.90
C ALA A 22 -4.71 -14.80 -3.40
N ASP A 23 -5.10 -14.76 -2.12
CA ASP A 23 -5.72 -13.59 -1.50
C ASP A 23 -4.76 -12.39 -1.58
N TRP A 24 -5.25 -11.26 -2.05
CA TRP A 24 -4.58 -9.96 -2.01
C TRP A 24 -5.10 -9.19 -0.78
N ALA A 25 -4.79 -9.70 0.40
CA ALA A 25 -5.52 -9.41 1.63
C ALA A 25 -5.18 -8.09 2.32
N GLN A 26 -4.22 -7.30 1.82
CA GLN A 26 -3.82 -6.01 2.40
C GLN A 26 -3.06 -5.15 1.39
N PHE A 27 -2.70 -3.93 1.80
CA PHE A 27 -1.91 -3.01 0.98
C PHE A 27 -0.60 -3.68 0.51
N ARG A 28 -0.38 -3.67 -0.81
CA ARG A 28 0.75 -4.29 -1.50
C ARG A 28 0.80 -5.82 -1.37
N GLY A 29 -0.34 -6.46 -1.11
CA GLY A 29 -0.48 -7.91 -1.02
C GLY A 29 -0.05 -8.52 0.31
N GLY A 30 -0.20 -9.81 0.45
CA GLY A 30 0.08 -10.52 1.70
C GLY A 30 1.52 -10.39 2.20
N ASN A 31 2.49 -10.29 1.30
CA ASN A 31 3.90 -10.06 1.62
C ASN A 31 4.29 -8.57 1.73
N GLN A 32 3.38 -7.63 1.50
CA GLN A 32 3.57 -6.19 1.51
C GLN A 32 4.63 -5.66 0.51
N MET A 33 5.06 -6.48 -0.44
CA MET A 33 6.12 -6.16 -1.41
C MET A 33 5.60 -5.93 -2.83
N SER A 34 4.28 -5.87 -3.01
CA SER A 34 3.62 -5.75 -4.33
C SER A 34 3.87 -6.93 -5.28
N HIS A 35 4.32 -8.06 -4.77
CA HIS A 35 4.56 -9.25 -5.57
C HIS A 35 3.32 -10.13 -5.60
N VAL A 36 2.85 -10.41 -6.80
CA VAL A 36 1.85 -11.43 -7.07
C VAL A 36 2.58 -12.76 -7.24
N GLY A 37 2.09 -13.80 -6.61
CA GLY A 37 2.59 -15.16 -6.82
C GLY A 37 2.42 -15.62 -8.27
N ALA A 38 2.27 -16.90 -8.49
CA ALA A 38 1.94 -17.43 -9.81
C ALA A 38 0.58 -16.87 -10.25
N SER A 39 0.58 -15.92 -11.17
CA SER A 39 -0.61 -15.25 -11.70
C SER A 39 -0.46 -15.12 -13.21
N SER A 40 -1.58 -15.23 -13.92
CA SER A 40 -1.69 -14.91 -15.33
C SER A 40 -2.56 -13.67 -15.58
N ALA A 41 -2.66 -12.79 -14.59
CA ALA A 41 -3.30 -11.49 -14.78
C ALA A 41 -2.63 -10.72 -15.93
N PRO A 42 -3.39 -10.02 -16.77
CA PRO A 42 -2.82 -9.29 -17.90
C PRO A 42 -1.93 -8.17 -17.40
N VAL A 43 -0.75 -8.07 -17.96
CA VAL A 43 0.22 -7.00 -17.68
C VAL A 43 0.20 -5.92 -18.77
N SER A 44 -0.38 -6.21 -19.92
CA SER A 44 -0.58 -5.29 -21.04
C SER A 44 -1.74 -5.74 -21.91
N TRP A 45 -2.28 -4.82 -22.70
CA TRP A 45 -3.35 -5.07 -23.66
C TRP A 45 -3.31 -4.08 -24.82
N GLU A 46 -3.97 -4.43 -25.91
CA GLU A 46 -4.09 -3.56 -27.09
C GLU A 46 -4.96 -2.32 -26.79
N LYS A 47 -4.68 -1.23 -27.50
CA LYS A 47 -5.49 -0.02 -27.39
C LYS A 47 -6.95 -0.30 -27.74
N GLY A 48 -7.86 0.14 -26.89
CA GLY A 48 -9.30 -0.08 -27.04
C GLY A 48 -9.82 -1.39 -26.46
N THR A 49 -8.96 -2.20 -25.82
CA THR A 49 -9.43 -3.37 -25.08
C THR A 49 -10.38 -2.93 -23.97
N ALA A 50 -11.59 -3.48 -23.99
CA ALA A 50 -12.56 -3.24 -22.92
C ALA A 50 -12.19 -4.04 -21.66
N PRO A 51 -12.45 -3.49 -20.46
CA PRO A 51 -12.36 -4.27 -19.23
C PRO A 51 -13.42 -5.39 -19.26
N ALA A 52 -13.16 -6.49 -18.54
CA ALA A 52 -14.15 -7.55 -18.33
C ALA A 52 -15.41 -6.99 -17.65
N TRP A 53 -15.21 -6.08 -16.71
CA TRP A 53 -16.26 -5.25 -16.13
C TRP A 53 -15.69 -3.92 -15.60
N ARG A 54 -16.58 -2.93 -15.50
CA ARG A 54 -16.35 -1.62 -14.87
C ARG A 54 -17.52 -1.32 -13.94
N THR A 55 -17.22 -0.97 -12.71
CA THR A 55 -18.25 -0.65 -11.71
C THR A 55 -18.01 0.73 -11.14
N GLU A 56 -19.00 1.61 -11.22
CA GLU A 56 -18.95 2.91 -10.55
C GLU A 56 -18.92 2.71 -9.04
N ILE A 57 -17.99 3.42 -8.39
CA ILE A 57 -17.84 3.35 -6.94
C ILE A 57 -18.44 4.61 -6.31
N PRO A 58 -19.47 4.46 -5.45
CA PRO A 58 -20.05 5.59 -4.72
C PRO A 58 -19.03 6.32 -3.85
N GLY A 59 -19.05 7.65 -3.87
CA GLY A 59 -18.14 8.49 -3.10
C GLY A 59 -16.75 8.61 -3.72
N SER A 60 -15.73 8.77 -2.88
CA SER A 60 -14.33 8.90 -3.30
C SER A 60 -13.38 8.14 -2.37
N GLY A 61 -12.32 7.58 -2.93
CA GLY A 61 -11.33 6.85 -2.17
C GLY A 61 -10.14 6.40 -3.02
N TRP A 62 -8.97 6.32 -2.39
CA TRP A 62 -7.74 5.82 -3.01
C TRP A 62 -7.27 4.48 -2.45
N SER A 63 -8.06 3.85 -1.57
CA SER A 63 -7.68 2.53 -1.08
C SER A 63 -7.45 1.57 -2.25
N GLN A 64 -6.39 0.78 -2.15
CA GLN A 64 -6.18 -0.36 -3.02
C GLN A 64 -7.36 -1.33 -2.85
N PRO A 65 -7.92 -1.90 -3.92
CA PRO A 65 -8.84 -3.01 -3.76
C PRO A 65 -8.08 -4.21 -3.15
N ILE A 66 -8.68 -4.85 -2.16
CA ILE A 66 -8.17 -6.12 -1.64
C ILE A 66 -9.08 -7.26 -2.05
N VAL A 67 -8.51 -8.45 -2.15
CA VAL A 67 -9.22 -9.69 -2.48
C VAL A 67 -9.07 -10.65 -1.31
N ALA A 68 -10.17 -11.07 -0.75
CA ALA A 68 -10.21 -12.01 0.35
C ALA A 68 -11.46 -12.88 0.28
N GLN A 69 -11.33 -14.19 0.49
CA GLN A 69 -12.43 -15.15 0.49
C GLN A 69 -13.35 -15.05 -0.74
N GLY A 70 -12.75 -14.83 -1.93
CA GLY A 70 -13.48 -14.72 -3.18
C GLY A 70 -14.37 -13.47 -3.29
N LYS A 71 -14.08 -12.40 -2.55
CA LYS A 71 -14.75 -11.10 -2.60
C LYS A 71 -13.73 -9.99 -2.77
N ILE A 72 -14.14 -8.85 -3.35
CA ILE A 72 -13.33 -7.64 -3.43
C ILE A 72 -13.83 -6.63 -2.43
N PHE A 73 -12.90 -5.99 -1.69
CA PHE A 73 -13.24 -4.95 -0.73
C PHE A 73 -12.44 -3.68 -0.98
N LEU A 74 -13.09 -2.54 -0.76
CA LEU A 74 -12.45 -1.23 -0.78
C LEU A 74 -13.17 -0.27 0.18
N THR A 75 -12.46 0.76 0.62
CA THR A 75 -13.04 1.83 1.42
C THR A 75 -13.46 3.00 0.55
N THR A 76 -14.47 3.76 0.97
CA THR A 76 -14.95 4.97 0.30
C THR A 76 -15.48 5.98 1.29
N ALA A 77 -15.44 7.26 0.92
CA ALA A 77 -16.00 8.38 1.66
C ALA A 77 -17.13 9.00 0.81
N ILE A 78 -18.36 8.93 1.32
CA ILE A 78 -19.56 9.35 0.60
C ILE A 78 -20.12 10.59 1.28
N SER A 79 -20.31 11.67 0.53
CA SER A 79 -20.93 12.92 0.98
C SER A 79 -22.06 13.33 0.03
N GLU A 80 -23.02 14.09 0.54
CA GLU A 80 -24.09 14.64 -0.29
C GLU A 80 -23.54 15.55 -1.41
N THR A 81 -22.54 16.37 -1.08
CA THR A 81 -21.82 17.14 -2.06
C THR A 81 -20.66 16.31 -2.61
N PRO A 82 -20.65 15.91 -3.90
CA PRO A 82 -19.59 15.10 -4.46
C PRO A 82 -18.22 15.79 -4.33
N ASP A 83 -17.29 15.13 -3.64
CA ASP A 83 -15.91 15.59 -3.46
C ASP A 83 -14.96 14.65 -4.21
N LYS A 84 -14.94 14.79 -5.54
CA LYS A 84 -14.04 13.99 -6.38
C LYS A 84 -12.62 14.56 -6.33
N PRO A 85 -11.59 13.70 -6.13
CA PRO A 85 -10.23 14.16 -6.10
C PRO A 85 -9.80 14.69 -7.48
N LYS A 86 -8.98 15.73 -7.46
CA LYS A 86 -8.35 16.30 -8.66
C LYS A 86 -7.02 15.62 -8.93
N GLY A 87 -6.58 15.61 -10.19
CA GLY A 87 -5.22 15.18 -10.51
C GLY A 87 -4.15 16.08 -9.87
N MET A 88 -2.93 15.57 -9.74
CA MET A 88 -1.84 16.32 -9.10
C MET A 88 -1.57 17.65 -9.81
N MET A 89 -1.54 17.66 -11.13
CA MET A 89 -1.31 18.88 -11.90
C MET A 89 -2.44 19.91 -11.72
N GLY A 90 -3.69 19.47 -11.54
CA GLY A 90 -4.82 20.33 -11.24
C GLY A 90 -4.99 20.66 -9.76
N GLY A 91 -4.36 19.90 -8.87
CA GLY A 91 -4.44 20.07 -7.42
C GLY A 91 -3.26 20.83 -6.82
N VAL A 92 -2.03 20.48 -7.18
CA VAL A 92 -0.82 21.09 -6.63
C VAL A 92 -0.48 22.42 -7.28
N MET A 93 -0.77 22.57 -8.57
CA MET A 93 -0.43 23.76 -9.35
C MET A 93 -1.60 24.74 -9.54
N ASP A 94 -2.79 24.41 -9.00
CA ASP A 94 -3.94 25.33 -9.03
C ASP A 94 -3.82 26.35 -7.90
N PRO A 95 -3.55 27.63 -8.20
CA PRO A 95 -3.43 28.68 -7.18
C PRO A 95 -4.68 28.82 -6.29
N SER A 96 -5.84 28.42 -6.77
CA SER A 96 -7.10 28.47 -6.01
C SER A 96 -7.17 27.39 -4.91
N THR A 97 -6.37 26.33 -5.03
CA THR A 97 -6.28 25.24 -4.05
C THR A 97 -4.99 25.27 -3.21
N MET A 98 -4.02 26.10 -3.62
CA MET A 98 -2.82 26.36 -2.82
C MET A 98 -3.17 27.27 -1.64
N GLY A 99 -3.37 26.69 -0.48
CA GLY A 99 -3.36 27.48 0.74
C GLY A 99 -4.49 27.28 1.75
N LYS A 100 -5.61 26.68 1.41
CA LYS A 100 -6.61 26.26 2.41
C LYS A 100 -7.37 25.03 1.89
N PRO A 101 -7.09 23.83 2.39
CA PRO A 101 -7.93 22.68 2.10
C PRO A 101 -9.37 23.02 2.53
N ALA A 102 -10.32 22.77 1.63
CA ALA A 102 -11.72 22.96 1.96
C ALA A 102 -12.10 21.92 3.02
N MET A 103 -12.55 22.40 4.18
CA MET A 103 -13.11 21.54 5.21
C MET A 103 -14.52 21.12 4.76
N PRO A 104 -14.88 19.83 4.90
CA PRO A 104 -16.25 19.41 4.62
C PRO A 104 -17.21 20.10 5.60
N LYS A 105 -18.37 20.48 5.10
CA LYS A 105 -19.43 21.08 5.89
C LYS A 105 -20.50 20.07 6.25
N ASP A 106 -20.64 19.06 5.42
CA ASP A 106 -21.66 18.03 5.54
C ASP A 106 -21.05 16.74 6.12
N PRO A 107 -21.82 15.91 6.79
CA PRO A 107 -21.39 14.58 7.24
C PRO A 107 -20.91 13.74 6.06
N ILE A 108 -19.82 13.02 6.29
CA ILE A 108 -19.26 12.03 5.38
C ILE A 108 -19.55 10.65 5.94
N GLN A 109 -20.12 9.80 5.12
CA GLN A 109 -20.26 8.38 5.43
C GLN A 109 -18.97 7.67 5.03
N PHE A 110 -18.23 7.19 6.02
CA PHE A 110 -17.06 6.34 5.87
C PHE A 110 -17.51 4.90 5.71
N ALA A 111 -17.35 4.33 4.54
CA ALA A 111 -17.96 3.07 4.18
C ALA A 111 -16.97 2.06 3.59
N VAL A 112 -17.38 0.80 3.66
CA VAL A 112 -16.77 -0.32 2.94
C VAL A 112 -17.72 -0.76 1.85
N ILE A 113 -17.16 -1.09 0.70
CA ILE A 113 -17.87 -1.69 -0.43
C ILE A 113 -17.32 -3.10 -0.65
N CYS A 114 -18.22 -4.06 -0.78
CA CYS A 114 -17.91 -5.42 -1.20
C CYS A 114 -18.44 -5.64 -2.60
N LEU A 115 -17.60 -6.20 -3.50
CA LEU A 115 -17.99 -6.53 -4.86
C LEU A 115 -17.79 -8.03 -5.14
N ASP A 116 -18.61 -8.54 -6.01
CA ASP A 116 -18.44 -9.84 -6.62
C ASP A 116 -17.30 -9.78 -7.66
N PRO A 117 -16.26 -10.60 -7.57
CA PRO A 117 -15.11 -10.51 -8.47
C PRO A 117 -15.43 -10.87 -9.92
N LYS A 118 -16.42 -11.74 -10.16
CA LYS A 118 -16.75 -12.21 -11.51
C LYS A 118 -17.55 -11.20 -12.31
N THR A 119 -18.45 -10.48 -11.64
CA THR A 119 -19.39 -9.57 -12.30
C THR A 119 -19.10 -8.10 -12.05
N GLY A 120 -18.29 -7.81 -11.03
CA GLY A 120 -18.07 -6.45 -10.53
C GLY A 120 -19.28 -5.87 -9.78
N ALA A 121 -20.37 -6.63 -9.61
CA ALA A 121 -21.58 -6.15 -8.94
C ALA A 121 -21.28 -5.81 -7.46
N ILE A 122 -21.79 -4.68 -6.98
CA ILE A 122 -21.74 -4.34 -5.56
C ILE A 122 -22.67 -5.30 -4.82
N VAL A 123 -22.10 -6.15 -3.97
CA VAL A 123 -22.84 -7.11 -3.13
C VAL A 123 -23.44 -6.39 -1.93
N TRP A 124 -22.66 -5.52 -1.30
CA TRP A 124 -23.11 -4.65 -0.22
C TRP A 124 -22.20 -3.42 -0.07
N GLN A 125 -22.78 -2.38 0.53
CA GLN A 125 -22.12 -1.19 1.01
C GLN A 125 -22.53 -0.97 2.46
N LYS A 126 -21.55 -0.82 3.36
CA LYS A 126 -21.80 -0.66 4.81
C LYS A 126 -21.02 0.53 5.36
N ALA A 127 -21.72 1.41 6.05
CA ALA A 127 -21.11 2.48 6.81
C ALA A 127 -20.40 1.94 8.05
N VAL A 128 -19.15 2.38 8.24
CA VAL A 128 -18.37 2.15 9.47
C VAL A 128 -18.59 3.31 10.45
N ALA A 129 -18.71 4.52 9.91
CA ALA A 129 -18.96 5.74 10.65
C ALA A 129 -19.62 6.80 9.77
N GLU A 130 -20.28 7.75 10.41
CA GLU A 130 -20.70 9.01 9.80
C GLU A 130 -20.23 10.16 10.67
N ALA A 131 -19.48 11.10 10.10
CA ALA A 131 -18.89 12.22 10.83
C ALA A 131 -18.54 13.37 9.88
N ILE A 132 -18.42 14.57 10.43
CA ILE A 132 -17.78 15.71 9.76
C ILE A 132 -16.30 15.70 10.16
N PRO A 133 -15.35 15.41 9.23
CA PRO A 133 -13.93 15.46 9.55
C PRO A 133 -13.51 16.84 10.05
N THR A 134 -12.71 16.87 11.09
CA THR A 134 -12.12 18.09 11.66
C THR A 134 -10.73 18.39 11.08
N THR A 135 -10.23 17.54 10.19
CA THR A 135 -8.97 17.68 9.47
C THR A 135 -9.23 17.79 7.98
N GLY A 136 -8.43 18.64 7.32
CA GLY A 136 -8.51 18.79 5.86
C GLY A 136 -7.81 17.69 5.11
N LYS A 137 -7.95 17.71 3.79
CA LYS A 137 -7.19 16.89 2.85
C LYS A 137 -6.75 17.71 1.65
N HIS A 138 -5.66 17.33 1.00
CA HIS A 138 -5.25 17.89 -0.28
C HIS A 138 -6.32 17.61 -1.35
N ALA A 139 -6.46 18.51 -2.34
CA ALA A 139 -7.46 18.35 -3.40
C ALA A 139 -7.32 17.06 -4.22
N SER A 140 -6.11 16.50 -4.29
CA SER A 140 -5.86 15.19 -4.92
C SER A 140 -6.03 14.00 -3.98
N ASN A 141 -6.16 14.21 -2.67
CA ASN A 141 -6.37 13.15 -1.69
C ASN A 141 -7.88 12.89 -1.45
N THR A 142 -8.19 11.84 -0.72
CA THR A 142 -9.55 11.46 -0.31
C THR A 142 -9.61 11.22 1.20
N TYR A 143 -10.80 11.10 1.76
CA TYR A 143 -11.01 10.69 3.15
C TYR A 143 -11.08 9.17 3.34
N ALA A 144 -10.81 8.39 2.29
CA ALA A 144 -10.75 6.93 2.30
C ALA A 144 -9.56 6.45 1.44
N THR A 145 -8.36 6.85 1.87
CA THR A 145 -7.10 6.52 1.17
C THR A 145 -6.47 5.25 1.75
N GLU A 146 -6.70 4.97 3.02
CA GLU A 146 -6.18 3.81 3.69
C GLU A 146 -6.81 2.53 3.14
N THR A 147 -5.95 1.59 2.77
CA THR A 147 -6.35 0.27 2.28
C THR A 147 -6.76 -0.62 3.46
N PRO A 148 -7.89 -1.31 3.36
CA PRO A 148 -8.28 -2.29 4.37
C PRO A 148 -7.35 -3.51 4.35
N CYS A 149 -7.41 -4.34 5.40
CA CYS A 149 -6.75 -5.64 5.41
C CYS A 149 -7.70 -6.72 5.93
N ALA A 150 -7.43 -7.97 5.59
CA ALA A 150 -8.29 -9.09 5.94
C ALA A 150 -7.52 -10.28 6.48
N SER A 151 -8.04 -10.91 7.53
CA SER A 151 -7.70 -12.28 7.95
C SER A 151 -8.58 -13.30 7.22
N SER A 152 -8.57 -14.54 7.66
CA SER A 152 -9.45 -15.58 7.11
C SER A 152 -10.95 -15.34 7.33
N ASP A 153 -11.33 -14.52 8.33
CA ASP A 153 -12.72 -14.35 8.76
C ASP A 153 -13.10 -12.91 9.13
N THR A 154 -12.16 -11.96 9.05
CA THR A 154 -12.35 -10.59 9.52
C THR A 154 -11.68 -9.59 8.58
N LEU A 155 -12.44 -8.56 8.23
CA LEU A 155 -11.98 -7.38 7.52
C LEU A 155 -11.70 -6.25 8.51
N TYR A 156 -10.54 -5.61 8.41
CA TYR A 156 -10.14 -4.47 9.22
C TYR A 156 -10.02 -3.22 8.36
N THR A 157 -10.58 -2.12 8.84
CA THR A 157 -10.58 -0.83 8.15
C THR A 157 -10.04 0.26 9.05
N TYR A 158 -9.44 1.27 8.45
CA TYR A 158 -8.97 2.46 9.12
C TYR A 158 -9.34 3.70 8.32
N PHE A 159 -9.85 4.71 9.02
CA PHE A 159 -10.14 6.03 8.47
C PHE A 159 -9.42 7.06 9.33
N GLY A 160 -8.20 7.40 8.93
CA GLY A 160 -7.30 8.26 9.71
C GLY A 160 -7.85 9.66 9.95
N ALA A 161 -8.65 10.20 9.01
CA ALA A 161 -9.28 11.51 9.14
C ALA A 161 -10.19 11.64 10.37
N ILE A 162 -10.78 10.54 10.83
CA ILE A 162 -11.60 10.47 12.05
C ILE A 162 -10.97 9.57 13.12
N GLY A 163 -9.87 8.87 12.79
CA GLY A 163 -9.13 7.98 13.69
C GLY A 163 -9.87 6.69 14.03
N ARG A 164 -10.85 6.27 13.20
CA ARG A 164 -11.66 5.07 13.42
C ARG A 164 -10.99 3.84 12.82
N VAL A 165 -10.70 2.84 13.68
CA VAL A 165 -10.41 1.46 13.29
C VAL A 165 -11.66 0.62 13.52
N ALA A 166 -12.02 -0.24 12.59
CA ALA A 166 -13.12 -1.17 12.74
C ALA A 166 -12.76 -2.57 12.21
N ALA A 167 -13.23 -3.59 12.90
CA ALA A 167 -13.27 -4.95 12.43
C ALA A 167 -14.70 -5.35 12.11
N MET A 168 -14.89 -6.05 11.00
CA MET A 168 -16.17 -6.55 10.55
C MET A 168 -16.05 -7.95 9.94
N ASP A 169 -17.15 -8.68 9.89
CA ASP A 169 -17.19 -9.90 9.09
C ASP A 169 -17.30 -9.60 7.58
N PHE A 170 -17.25 -10.62 6.75
CA PHE A 170 -17.34 -10.45 5.30
C PHE A 170 -18.77 -10.16 4.79
N GLU A 171 -19.76 -10.19 5.67
CA GLU A 171 -21.14 -9.75 5.45
C GLU A 171 -21.33 -8.26 5.82
N GLY A 172 -20.29 -7.63 6.41
CA GLY A 172 -20.26 -6.22 6.78
C GLY A 172 -20.83 -5.92 8.16
N ASN A 173 -20.96 -6.91 9.03
CA ASN A 173 -21.37 -6.70 10.42
C ASN A 173 -20.15 -6.33 11.26
N ILE A 174 -20.24 -5.22 12.00
CA ILE A 174 -19.14 -4.74 12.85
C ILE A 174 -18.97 -5.69 14.04
N LYS A 175 -17.75 -6.20 14.23
CA LYS A 175 -17.33 -7.01 15.38
C LYS A 175 -16.87 -6.12 16.53
N TRP A 176 -16.03 -5.12 16.23
CA TRP A 176 -15.54 -4.12 17.19
C TRP A 176 -15.09 -2.84 16.47
N THR A 177 -14.99 -1.76 17.23
CA THR A 177 -14.42 -0.48 16.78
C THR A 177 -13.49 0.10 17.83
N GLN A 178 -12.49 0.87 17.40
CA GLN A 178 -11.61 1.68 18.23
C GLN A 178 -11.51 3.10 17.66
N ASP A 179 -11.57 4.09 18.54
CA ASP A 179 -11.46 5.51 18.19
C ASP A 179 -10.22 6.12 18.82
N PHE A 180 -9.33 6.59 17.98
CA PHE A 180 -8.08 7.24 18.39
C PHE A 180 -8.11 8.76 18.16
N GLY A 181 -9.22 9.30 17.66
CA GLY A 181 -9.33 10.69 17.23
C GLY A 181 -8.67 10.99 15.88
N PRO A 182 -8.94 12.17 15.31
CA PRO A 182 -8.46 12.54 13.99
C PRO A 182 -6.94 12.66 13.92
N GLN A 183 -6.37 12.50 12.72
CA GLN A 183 -4.95 12.70 12.46
C GLN A 183 -4.74 14.00 11.65
N PRO A 184 -4.37 15.12 12.27
CA PRO A 184 -3.98 16.33 11.58
C PRO A 184 -2.61 16.14 10.92
N THR A 185 -2.57 16.22 9.60
CA THR A 185 -1.36 16.05 8.81
C THR A 185 -0.74 17.37 8.40
N ASN A 186 0.56 17.36 8.06
CA ASN A 186 1.27 18.52 7.57
C ASN A 186 0.52 19.14 6.38
N ASN A 187 0.37 20.46 6.41
CA ASN A 187 -0.39 21.25 5.43
C ASN A 187 -1.82 20.71 5.17
N GLN A 188 -2.36 19.93 6.08
CA GLN A 188 -3.65 19.26 5.93
C GLN A 188 -3.75 18.45 4.62
N PHE A 189 -2.69 17.72 4.27
CA PHE A 189 -2.70 16.90 3.05
C PHE A 189 -3.54 15.63 3.18
N GLY A 190 -4.07 15.35 4.35
CA GLY A 190 -4.86 14.15 4.63
C GLY A 190 -3.99 12.95 4.95
N THR A 191 -4.62 11.87 5.35
CA THR A 191 -3.98 10.63 5.77
C THR A 191 -3.75 9.67 4.60
N GLY A 192 -2.97 8.59 4.80
CA GLY A 192 -2.67 7.65 3.72
C GLY A 192 -1.98 6.35 4.17
N ALA A 193 -1.45 6.29 5.41
CA ALA A 193 -0.82 5.07 5.92
C ALA A 193 -1.88 4.01 6.22
N SER A 194 -1.79 2.86 5.55
CA SER A 194 -2.74 1.75 5.70
C SER A 194 -2.44 0.90 6.93
N LEU A 195 -3.42 0.08 7.34
CA LEU A 195 -3.22 -0.98 8.33
C LEU A 195 -2.24 -2.03 7.83
N VAL A 196 -1.56 -2.67 8.77
CA VAL A 196 -0.74 -3.85 8.50
C VAL A 196 -1.22 -4.98 9.40
N LEU A 197 -1.59 -6.08 8.77
CA LEU A 197 -1.99 -7.29 9.46
C LEU A 197 -0.89 -8.35 9.34
N PHE A 198 -0.47 -8.89 10.47
CA PHE A 198 0.43 -10.03 10.53
C PHE A 198 0.00 -10.96 11.65
N GLU A 199 -0.43 -12.16 11.29
CA GLU A 199 -1.02 -13.12 12.23
C GLU A 199 -2.17 -12.49 13.03
N ASP A 200 -2.02 -12.35 14.34
CA ASP A 200 -2.99 -11.76 15.27
C ASP A 200 -2.66 -10.30 15.67
N ALA A 201 -1.66 -9.70 15.03
CA ALA A 201 -1.21 -8.33 15.25
C ALA A 201 -1.74 -7.39 14.18
N LEU A 202 -2.47 -6.36 14.58
CA LEU A 202 -2.95 -5.29 13.70
C LEU A 202 -2.19 -4.00 14.01
N VAL A 203 -1.33 -3.58 13.10
CA VAL A 203 -0.47 -2.39 13.28
C VAL A 203 -1.16 -1.16 12.69
N VAL A 204 -1.21 -0.09 13.48
CA VAL A 204 -1.78 1.21 13.13
C VAL A 204 -0.72 2.30 13.30
N GLN A 205 -0.35 2.97 12.22
CA GLN A 205 0.56 4.11 12.28
C GLN A 205 -0.23 5.41 12.42
N ARG A 206 0.07 6.17 13.47
CA ARG A 206 -0.49 7.49 13.76
C ARG A 206 0.61 8.53 13.86
N TYR A 207 1.33 8.73 12.75
CA TYR A 207 2.37 9.75 12.64
C TYR A 207 1.78 11.00 12.01
N ASN A 208 1.49 11.99 12.85
CA ASN A 208 0.85 13.24 12.48
C ASN A 208 1.44 14.42 13.26
N GLU A 209 0.96 15.64 13.03
CA GLU A 209 1.52 16.86 13.62
C GLU A 209 1.28 17.00 15.14
N GLN A 210 0.44 16.17 15.74
CA GLN A 210 0.15 16.18 17.18
C GLN A 210 0.78 15.01 17.92
N GLU A 211 0.95 13.88 17.25
CA GLU A 211 1.48 12.66 17.86
C GLU A 211 2.29 11.81 16.88
N GLY A 212 3.26 11.10 17.42
CA GLY A 212 4.02 10.08 16.69
C GLY A 212 3.82 8.71 17.33
N LYS A 213 2.71 8.02 17.06
CA LYS A 213 2.42 6.72 17.66
C LYS A 213 2.37 5.61 16.64
N LEU A 214 2.99 4.49 16.98
CA LEU A 214 2.79 3.22 16.34
C LEU A 214 2.11 2.29 17.33
N LEU A 215 0.93 1.78 16.98
CA LEU A 215 0.12 0.94 17.84
C LEU A 215 0.08 -0.47 17.27
N CYS A 216 0.09 -1.46 18.14
CA CYS A 216 -0.29 -2.83 17.80
C CYS A 216 -1.56 -3.19 18.57
N LEU A 217 -2.57 -3.59 17.84
CA LEU A 217 -3.86 -3.99 18.39
C LEU A 217 -4.05 -5.50 18.30
N ASN A 218 -4.83 -6.05 19.22
CA ASN A 218 -5.36 -7.40 19.12
C ASN A 218 -6.42 -7.45 18.03
N THR A 219 -6.31 -8.39 17.14
CA THR A 219 -7.30 -8.59 16.06
C THR A 219 -8.66 -9.02 16.57
N THR A 220 -8.73 -9.67 17.73
CA THR A 220 -9.97 -10.22 18.30
C THR A 220 -10.93 -9.14 18.83
N ASP A 221 -10.40 -8.12 19.52
CA ASP A 221 -11.20 -7.13 20.26
C ASP A 221 -10.76 -5.68 20.07
N GLY A 222 -9.67 -5.45 19.30
CA GLY A 222 -9.11 -4.13 19.06
C GLY A 222 -8.35 -3.53 20.25
N SER A 223 -8.17 -4.26 21.36
CA SER A 223 -7.40 -3.76 22.51
C SER A 223 -5.94 -3.54 22.14
N THR A 224 -5.34 -2.48 22.68
CA THR A 224 -3.93 -2.15 22.41
C THR A 224 -3.00 -3.12 23.15
N ARG A 225 -2.13 -3.80 22.42
CA ARG A 225 -1.05 -4.67 22.98
C ARG A 225 0.13 -3.83 23.43
N TRP A 226 0.58 -2.92 22.57
CA TRP A 226 1.67 -2.00 22.86
C TRP A 226 1.54 -0.73 22.03
N THR A 227 2.20 0.31 22.49
CA THR A 227 2.35 1.60 21.80
C THR A 227 3.82 2.00 21.83
N ALA A 228 4.39 2.28 20.66
CA ALA A 228 5.69 2.91 20.54
C ALA A 228 5.51 4.40 20.21
N GLU A 229 6.10 5.28 21.01
CA GLU A 229 5.97 6.72 20.85
C GLU A 229 7.22 7.34 20.24
N ARG A 230 7.01 8.36 19.41
CA ARG A 230 8.04 9.17 18.76
C ARG A 230 7.64 10.65 18.78
N SER A 231 8.56 11.50 18.39
CA SER A 231 8.24 12.91 18.14
C SER A 231 7.14 13.04 17.10
N PRO A 232 6.19 13.97 17.26
CA PRO A 232 5.19 14.26 16.26
C PRO A 232 5.77 14.58 14.90
N GLY A 233 5.03 14.29 13.87
CA GLY A 233 5.35 14.60 12.47
C GLY A 233 4.74 13.63 11.48
N THR A 234 4.25 14.19 10.39
CA THR A 234 3.47 13.43 9.40
C THR A 234 4.31 12.42 8.63
N SER A 235 3.76 11.23 8.47
CA SER A 235 4.20 10.23 7.49
C SER A 235 3.01 9.56 6.84
N TRP A 236 3.07 9.40 5.54
CA TRP A 236 2.07 8.69 4.73
C TRP A 236 2.49 7.26 4.37
N ALA A 237 3.74 6.89 4.70
CA ALA A 237 4.27 5.56 4.45
C ALA A 237 3.57 4.51 5.32
N THR A 238 3.07 3.45 4.71
CA THR A 238 2.57 2.29 5.45
C THR A 238 3.77 1.50 6.00
N PRO A 239 3.78 1.13 7.29
CA PRO A 239 4.80 0.25 7.86
C PRO A 239 4.87 -1.09 7.14
N ILE A 240 5.98 -1.79 7.31
CA ILE A 240 6.11 -3.18 6.86
C ILE A 240 6.41 -4.10 8.03
N VAL A 241 6.02 -5.38 7.93
CA VAL A 241 6.55 -6.43 8.79
C VAL A 241 7.67 -7.14 8.05
N TRP A 242 8.82 -7.21 8.69
CA TRP A 242 10.04 -7.78 8.14
C TRP A 242 10.61 -8.86 9.03
N ASN A 243 10.95 -9.99 8.44
CA ASN A 243 11.70 -11.04 9.13
C ASN A 243 13.19 -10.70 9.12
N ASN A 244 13.67 -10.10 10.20
CA ASN A 244 15.06 -9.74 10.39
C ASN A 244 15.80 -10.90 11.06
N GLN A 245 16.32 -11.83 10.26
CA GLN A 245 17.08 -13.01 10.74
C GLN A 245 16.35 -13.83 11.82
N GLY A 246 15.07 -14.10 11.59
CA GLY A 246 14.24 -14.89 12.51
C GLY A 246 13.44 -14.05 13.52
N GLN A 247 13.71 -12.76 13.63
CA GLN A 247 12.94 -11.83 14.47
C GLN A 247 11.96 -11.03 13.62
N GLN A 248 10.66 -11.17 13.89
CA GLN A 248 9.65 -10.35 13.23
C GLN A 248 9.69 -8.92 13.78
N GLN A 249 9.87 -7.96 12.89
CA GLN A 249 9.95 -6.53 13.24
C GLN A 249 8.94 -5.74 12.44
N VAL A 250 8.32 -4.75 13.07
CA VAL A 250 7.59 -3.68 12.36
C VAL A 250 8.59 -2.58 12.04
N VAL A 251 8.73 -2.25 10.76
CA VAL A 251 9.61 -1.16 10.33
C VAL A 251 8.75 0.01 9.87
N ALA A 252 8.90 1.15 10.55
CA ALA A 252 8.11 2.36 10.32
C ALA A 252 8.99 3.56 10.02
N ALA A 253 8.60 4.33 8.99
CA ALA A 253 9.29 5.54 8.53
C ALA A 253 8.51 6.81 8.91
N GLY A 254 9.20 7.83 9.35
CA GLY A 254 8.61 9.15 9.65
C GLY A 254 9.59 10.04 10.42
N GLN A 255 9.39 11.35 10.37
CA GLN A 255 10.19 12.34 11.09
C GLN A 255 11.71 12.21 10.90
N GLY A 256 12.14 12.05 9.66
CA GLY A 256 13.56 11.99 9.32
C GLY A 256 14.27 10.72 9.76
N MET A 257 13.54 9.69 10.16
CA MET A 257 14.12 8.41 10.55
C MET A 257 13.24 7.21 10.19
N VAL A 258 13.90 6.06 10.11
CA VAL A 258 13.28 4.74 10.04
C VAL A 258 13.63 3.96 11.29
N VAL A 259 12.65 3.29 11.87
CA VAL A 259 12.84 2.53 13.11
C VAL A 259 12.26 1.14 12.96
N GLY A 260 13.01 0.13 13.38
CA GLY A 260 12.57 -1.25 13.51
C GLY A 260 12.19 -1.57 14.95
N TYR A 261 10.98 -2.04 15.14
CA TYR A 261 10.43 -2.44 16.44
C TYR A 261 10.19 -3.94 16.46
N ASP A 262 10.44 -4.59 17.57
CA ASP A 262 10.00 -5.96 17.78
C ASP A 262 8.47 -6.05 17.67
N LEU A 263 7.96 -6.91 16.79
CA LEU A 263 6.51 -7.01 16.52
C LEU A 263 5.71 -7.41 17.77
N LYS A 264 6.30 -8.20 18.66
CA LYS A 264 5.60 -8.76 19.83
C LYS A 264 5.57 -7.78 21.00
N SER A 265 6.67 -7.09 21.26
CA SER A 265 6.82 -6.20 22.43
C SER A 265 6.66 -4.72 22.12
N GLY A 266 6.88 -4.29 20.88
CA GLY A 266 6.94 -2.89 20.49
C GLY A 266 8.27 -2.22 20.87
N GLU A 267 9.24 -2.96 21.40
CA GLU A 267 10.55 -2.43 21.76
C GLU A 267 11.35 -2.07 20.51
N GLU A 268 11.96 -0.89 20.55
CA GLU A 268 12.86 -0.46 19.48
C GLU A 268 14.10 -1.34 19.42
N GLN A 269 14.37 -1.90 18.26
CA GLN A 269 15.54 -2.75 17.99
C GLN A 269 16.68 -1.95 17.36
N TRP A 270 16.33 -1.07 16.44
CA TRP A 270 17.27 -0.21 15.74
C TRP A 270 16.58 1.04 15.18
N ARG A 271 17.39 2.07 14.92
CA ARG A 271 16.96 3.28 14.23
C ARG A 271 17.99 3.75 13.22
N LEU A 272 17.54 4.38 12.14
CA LEU A 272 18.37 5.12 11.21
C LEU A 272 17.81 6.53 11.07
N GLY A 273 18.54 7.51 11.61
CA GLY A 273 18.22 8.93 11.51
C GLY A 273 18.92 9.64 10.37
N GLY A 274 18.78 10.98 10.33
CA GLY A 274 19.44 11.82 9.32
C GLY A 274 18.83 11.74 7.93
N LEU A 275 17.60 11.24 7.83
CA LEU A 275 16.81 11.19 6.61
C LEU A 275 15.96 12.45 6.48
N ASP A 276 15.43 12.71 5.28
CA ASP A 276 14.46 13.79 5.08
C ASP A 276 13.14 13.49 5.79
N THR A 277 12.40 14.53 6.14
CA THR A 277 11.24 14.44 7.00
C THR A 277 10.01 13.81 6.34
N SER A 278 9.90 13.86 5.02
CA SER A 278 8.71 13.40 4.31
C SER A 278 8.86 11.98 3.79
N PHE A 279 7.93 11.12 4.21
CA PHE A 279 7.80 9.76 3.71
C PHE A 279 6.39 9.56 3.17
N SER A 280 6.24 9.44 1.85
CA SER A 280 5.00 8.99 1.21
C SER A 280 5.13 7.59 0.63
N CYS A 281 6.34 7.15 0.29
CA CYS A 281 6.59 5.78 -0.14
C CYS A 281 6.87 4.86 1.04
N SER A 282 6.28 3.69 1.02
CA SER A 282 6.56 2.61 1.97
C SER A 282 7.88 1.93 1.64
N LEU A 283 8.43 1.25 2.63
CA LEU A 283 9.69 0.52 2.52
C LEU A 283 9.51 -0.80 1.74
N VAL A 284 10.62 -1.37 1.30
CA VAL A 284 10.70 -2.77 0.88
C VAL A 284 11.84 -3.46 1.60
N ALA A 285 11.73 -4.77 1.78
CA ALA A 285 12.73 -5.55 2.48
C ALA A 285 12.87 -6.96 1.88
N ASP A 286 14.03 -7.54 2.06
CA ASP A 286 14.31 -8.94 1.82
C ASP A 286 15.18 -9.53 2.95
N GLU A 287 15.74 -10.70 2.75
CA GLU A 287 16.65 -11.35 3.71
C GLU A 287 17.96 -10.55 3.90
N GLY A 288 18.36 -9.73 2.92
CA GLY A 288 19.58 -8.92 2.95
C GLY A 288 19.42 -7.61 3.72
N GLY A 289 18.21 -7.05 3.77
CA GLY A 289 17.99 -5.78 4.45
C GLY A 289 16.69 -5.05 4.12
N VAL A 290 16.62 -3.82 4.60
CA VAL A 290 15.52 -2.88 4.34
C VAL A 290 16.00 -1.77 3.41
N TYR A 291 15.22 -1.49 2.37
CA TYR A 291 15.49 -0.47 1.36
C TYR A 291 14.53 0.70 1.55
N ILE A 292 15.10 1.88 1.68
CA ILE A 292 14.44 3.09 2.13
C ILE A 292 14.48 4.12 1.01
N GLY A 293 13.34 4.76 0.78
CA GLY A 293 13.23 5.94 -0.07
C GLY A 293 12.56 7.08 0.66
N THR A 294 12.91 8.30 0.31
CA THR A 294 12.22 9.51 0.76
C THR A 294 11.65 10.26 -0.44
N SER A 295 10.61 11.03 -0.22
CA SER A 295 9.81 11.64 -1.29
C SER A 295 9.66 13.16 -1.17
N SER A 296 10.55 13.85 -0.48
CA SER A 296 10.48 15.29 -0.33
C SER A 296 10.82 16.02 -1.62
N PRO A 297 9.89 16.76 -2.25
CA PRO A 297 10.19 17.61 -3.39
C PRO A 297 11.22 18.68 -3.01
N GLY A 298 12.25 18.83 -3.84
CA GLY A 298 13.28 19.87 -3.66
C GLY A 298 14.30 19.61 -2.54
N SER A 299 14.22 18.48 -1.87
CA SER A 299 15.16 18.07 -0.83
C SER A 299 16.29 17.19 -1.37
N SER A 300 17.20 16.77 -0.48
CA SER A 300 18.23 15.80 -0.81
C SER A 300 17.70 14.43 -1.19
N ALA A 301 16.44 14.14 -0.83
CA ALA A 301 15.70 12.91 -1.10
C ALA A 301 16.62 11.67 -1.06
N PRO A 302 17.15 11.31 0.12
CA PRO A 302 18.06 10.18 0.23
C PRO A 302 17.34 8.86 0.00
N ILE A 303 18.07 7.93 -0.59
CA ILE A 303 17.73 6.51 -0.60
C ILE A 303 18.87 5.74 0.04
N CYS A 304 18.57 4.68 0.75
CA CYS A 304 19.60 3.88 1.41
C CYS A 304 19.11 2.44 1.67
N ALA A 305 20.07 1.58 2.01
CA ALA A 305 19.81 0.20 2.39
C ALA A 305 20.44 -0.11 3.76
N VAL A 306 19.63 -0.60 4.68
CA VAL A 306 20.05 -1.09 6.00
C VAL A 306 20.25 -2.60 5.92
N ARG A 307 21.42 -3.08 6.36
CA ARG A 307 21.75 -4.50 6.42
C ARG A 307 20.88 -5.23 7.46
N ALA A 308 20.49 -6.46 7.17
CA ALA A 308 19.83 -7.32 8.14
C ALA A 308 20.71 -7.63 9.36
N GLY A 309 20.07 -7.92 10.50
CA GLY A 309 20.74 -8.31 11.74
C GLY A 309 21.29 -7.15 12.59
N GLN A 310 21.06 -5.89 12.18
CA GLN A 310 21.56 -4.73 12.89
C GLN A 310 20.70 -4.34 14.10
N LYS A 311 21.33 -3.67 15.09
CA LYS A 311 20.71 -3.16 16.33
C LYS A 311 21.25 -1.79 16.70
N GLY A 312 20.47 -1.04 17.50
CA GLY A 312 20.87 0.26 18.03
C GLY A 312 20.77 1.41 17.03
N ASP A 313 21.55 2.44 17.20
CA ASP A 313 21.55 3.61 16.31
C ASP A 313 22.49 3.40 15.11
N LEU A 314 21.90 3.35 13.93
CA LEU A 314 22.57 3.10 12.65
C LEU A 314 22.83 4.38 11.85
N THR A 315 22.56 5.55 12.47
CA THR A 315 22.67 6.84 11.80
C THR A 315 24.08 7.06 11.25
N LEU A 316 24.16 7.36 9.96
CA LEU A 316 25.44 7.60 9.31
C LEU A 316 26.06 8.91 9.80
N PRO A 317 27.38 8.95 10.03
CA PRO A 317 28.10 10.21 10.19
C PRO A 317 27.89 11.12 8.98
N LYS A 318 27.91 12.43 9.23
CA LYS A 318 27.72 13.43 8.16
C LYS A 318 28.66 13.19 6.97
N GLY A 319 28.09 13.01 5.80
CA GLY A 319 28.82 12.78 4.55
C GLY A 319 29.22 11.33 4.28
N ALA A 320 29.03 10.42 5.23
CA ALA A 320 29.26 9.00 5.01
C ALA A 320 28.20 8.43 4.06
N LYS A 321 28.60 7.49 3.23
CA LYS A 321 27.72 6.82 2.24
C LYS A 321 27.47 5.35 2.56
N SER A 322 28.14 4.81 3.57
CA SER A 322 27.99 3.45 4.06
C SER A 322 28.60 3.30 5.45
N SER A 323 28.29 2.22 6.13
CA SER A 323 28.90 1.73 7.37
C SER A 323 28.78 0.20 7.41
N ASP A 324 29.15 -0.43 8.52
CA ASP A 324 28.91 -1.86 8.71
C ASP A 324 27.41 -2.20 8.71
N SER A 325 26.57 -1.23 9.11
CA SER A 325 25.11 -1.39 9.23
C SER A 325 24.34 -0.87 8.03
N VAL A 326 24.84 0.14 7.32
CA VAL A 326 24.24 0.74 6.13
C VAL A 326 25.03 0.32 4.91
N LEU A 327 24.43 -0.51 4.07
CA LEU A 327 25.07 -1.04 2.86
C LEU A 327 25.53 0.08 1.93
N TRP A 328 24.63 1.04 1.70
CA TRP A 328 24.87 2.22 0.86
C TRP A 328 23.80 3.29 1.16
N ALA A 329 24.17 4.53 0.91
CA ALA A 329 23.28 5.68 0.92
C ALA A 329 23.59 6.63 -0.24
N LYS A 330 22.56 7.17 -0.86
CA LYS A 330 22.63 8.13 -1.96
C LYS A 330 21.76 9.33 -1.67
N THR A 331 22.23 10.51 -2.04
CA THR A 331 21.47 11.76 -1.99
C THR A 331 21.01 12.14 -3.40
N LYS A 332 19.96 12.95 -3.50
CA LYS A 332 19.37 13.45 -4.76
C LYS A 332 18.89 12.32 -5.70
N SER A 333 18.50 11.20 -5.11
CA SER A 333 18.07 10.01 -5.84
C SER A 333 16.59 9.70 -5.61
N GLY A 334 15.84 10.66 -5.09
CA GLY A 334 14.52 10.56 -4.51
C GLY A 334 13.59 9.53 -5.14
N ALA A 335 12.98 8.74 -4.29
CA ALA A 335 11.78 8.00 -4.65
C ALA A 335 10.68 9.02 -4.95
N GLY A 336 9.85 8.76 -5.94
CA GLY A 336 8.59 9.49 -6.10
C GLY A 336 7.64 9.21 -4.94
N MET A 337 6.35 9.47 -5.12
CA MET A 337 5.31 9.03 -4.17
C MET A 337 5.10 7.51 -4.19
N PRO A 338 5.20 6.80 -5.32
CA PRO A 338 5.08 5.35 -5.35
C PRO A 338 6.15 4.67 -4.51
N SER A 339 5.76 3.65 -3.76
CA SER A 339 6.71 2.79 -3.08
C SER A 339 7.59 2.03 -4.08
N PRO A 340 8.86 1.80 -3.78
CA PRO A 340 9.72 0.99 -4.64
C PRO A 340 9.26 -0.48 -4.69
N VAL A 341 9.79 -1.21 -5.67
CA VAL A 341 9.70 -2.67 -5.70
C VAL A 341 11.10 -3.28 -5.82
N LEU A 342 11.27 -4.44 -5.21
CA LEU A 342 12.50 -5.21 -5.22
C LEU A 342 12.25 -6.50 -5.99
N VAL A 343 12.93 -6.69 -7.12
CA VAL A 343 12.75 -7.85 -7.99
C VAL A 343 14.11 -8.43 -8.32
N GLN A 344 14.34 -9.71 -7.98
CA GLN A 344 15.57 -10.44 -8.31
C GLN A 344 16.86 -9.70 -7.90
N GLY A 345 16.86 -9.05 -6.72
CA GLY A 345 18.01 -8.28 -6.22
C GLY A 345 18.19 -6.90 -6.87
N LEU A 346 17.23 -6.46 -7.68
CA LEU A 346 17.19 -5.13 -8.30
C LEU A 346 16.08 -4.30 -7.66
N LEU A 347 16.41 -3.06 -7.30
CA LEU A 347 15.53 -2.11 -6.64
C LEU A 347 15.09 -1.04 -7.65
N TYR A 348 13.78 -0.95 -7.87
CA TYR A 348 13.19 0.00 -8.81
C TYR A 348 12.43 1.11 -8.09
N TYR A 349 12.76 2.35 -8.45
CA TYR A 349 12.02 3.54 -8.05
C TYR A 349 11.31 4.15 -9.25
N PHE A 350 10.08 4.59 -9.01
CA PHE A 350 9.23 5.19 -10.02
C PHE A 350 8.84 6.62 -9.59
N GLY A 351 8.94 7.53 -10.53
CA GLY A 351 8.60 8.93 -10.35
C GLY A 351 8.56 9.57 -11.74
N ASN A 352 9.24 10.70 -11.92
CA ASN A 352 9.47 11.26 -13.26
C ASN A 352 10.42 10.38 -14.10
N THR A 353 11.14 9.48 -13.43
CA THR A 353 12.04 8.50 -14.05
C THR A 353 11.77 7.12 -13.48
N ILE A 354 12.04 6.11 -14.28
CA ILE A 354 12.26 4.74 -13.84
C ILE A 354 13.75 4.63 -13.53
N THR A 355 14.11 4.33 -12.29
CA THR A 355 15.50 4.16 -11.89
C THR A 355 15.69 2.79 -11.27
N CYS A 356 16.66 2.04 -11.76
CA CYS A 356 17.01 0.71 -11.27
C CYS A 356 18.38 0.73 -10.59
N TYR A 357 18.46 0.13 -9.43
CA TYR A 357 19.67 -0.05 -8.66
C TYR A 357 19.88 -1.53 -8.36
N ASP A 358 21.15 -1.94 -8.28
CA ASP A 358 21.53 -3.17 -7.60
C ASP A 358 21.23 -2.99 -6.10
N ALA A 359 20.39 -3.83 -5.53
CA ALA A 359 19.92 -3.67 -4.16
C ALA A 359 21.05 -3.84 -3.13
N LYS A 360 22.04 -4.69 -3.41
CA LYS A 360 23.15 -4.98 -2.50
C LYS A 360 24.22 -3.88 -2.51
N THR A 361 24.51 -3.31 -3.67
CA THR A 361 25.63 -2.38 -3.84
C THR A 361 25.17 -0.92 -3.98
N GLY A 362 23.91 -0.70 -4.31
CA GLY A 362 23.37 0.62 -4.66
C GLY A 362 23.85 1.12 -6.02
N GLU A 363 24.54 0.29 -6.84
CA GLU A 363 24.95 0.67 -8.19
C GLU A 363 23.73 0.99 -9.06
N GLU A 364 23.72 2.17 -9.69
CA GLU A 364 22.68 2.53 -10.65
C GLU A 364 22.88 1.74 -11.94
N LYS A 365 21.92 0.88 -12.28
CA LYS A 365 21.95 0.09 -13.50
C LYS A 365 21.47 0.92 -14.70
N PHE A 366 20.36 1.64 -14.50
CA PHE A 366 19.85 2.61 -15.47
C PHE A 366 18.95 3.65 -14.83
N ARG A 367 18.79 4.77 -15.54
CA ARG A 367 17.80 5.81 -15.26
C ARG A 367 17.21 6.29 -16.57
N LYS A 368 15.90 6.18 -16.73
CA LYS A 368 15.15 6.56 -17.93
C LYS A 368 13.92 7.38 -17.56
N ARG A 369 13.51 8.26 -18.47
CA ARG A 369 12.29 9.02 -18.29
C ARG A 369 11.08 8.07 -18.24
N MET A 370 10.12 8.34 -17.35
CA MET A 370 8.88 7.58 -17.27
C MET A 370 8.07 7.80 -18.57
N PRO A 371 7.66 6.75 -19.27
CA PRO A 371 6.73 6.85 -20.43
C PRO A 371 5.37 7.39 -20.01
N GLY A 372 4.56 7.82 -20.98
CA GLY A 372 3.23 8.37 -20.70
C GLY A 372 3.22 9.75 -20.01
N GLY A 373 4.39 10.31 -19.69
CA GLY A 373 4.60 11.73 -19.37
C GLY A 373 4.04 12.24 -18.06
N THR A 374 3.43 11.41 -17.21
CA THR A 374 2.85 11.82 -15.92
C THR A 374 3.28 10.92 -14.79
N LEU A 375 3.29 11.52 -13.58
CA LEU A 375 3.64 10.85 -12.34
C LEU A 375 2.63 9.74 -12.00
N ALA A 376 3.12 8.60 -11.53
CA ALA A 376 2.30 7.64 -10.82
C ALA A 376 2.25 8.01 -9.33
N ALA A 377 1.11 7.83 -8.69
CA ALA A 377 0.96 7.89 -7.24
C ALA A 377 0.77 6.48 -6.65
N GLY A 378 0.06 5.59 -7.35
CA GLY A 378 -0.08 4.19 -7.01
C GLY A 378 1.26 3.44 -7.06
N CYS A 379 1.42 2.46 -6.18
CA CYS A 379 2.61 1.63 -6.16
C CYS A 379 2.66 0.68 -7.37
N PRO A 380 3.85 0.29 -7.82
CA PRO A 380 4.00 -0.74 -8.84
C PRO A 380 3.49 -2.09 -8.35
N LEU A 381 3.07 -2.94 -9.28
CA LEU A 381 2.72 -4.33 -9.09
C LEU A 381 3.71 -5.21 -9.84
N VAL A 382 4.19 -6.26 -9.21
CA VAL A 382 5.12 -7.23 -9.82
C VAL A 382 4.39 -8.54 -10.09
N ILE A 383 4.33 -8.94 -11.35
CA ILE A 383 3.73 -10.20 -11.82
C ILE A 383 4.79 -10.98 -12.58
N GLY A 384 5.35 -12.01 -11.96
CA GLY A 384 6.49 -12.74 -12.52
C GLY A 384 7.72 -11.85 -12.66
N ASP A 385 8.19 -11.65 -13.90
CA ASP A 385 9.29 -10.75 -14.25
C ASP A 385 8.83 -9.37 -14.78
N GLN A 386 7.53 -9.08 -14.73
CA GLN A 386 6.95 -7.84 -15.21
C GLN A 386 6.63 -6.90 -14.03
N ILE A 387 6.97 -5.62 -14.21
CA ILE A 387 6.64 -4.55 -13.27
C ILE A 387 5.63 -3.63 -13.93
N LEU A 388 4.43 -3.59 -13.40
CA LEU A 388 3.31 -2.82 -13.91
C LEU A 388 3.10 -1.57 -13.06
N VAL A 389 2.98 -0.41 -13.69
CA VAL A 389 2.71 0.89 -13.05
C VAL A 389 1.55 1.57 -13.78
N VAL A 390 0.58 2.05 -13.04
CA VAL A 390 -0.51 2.87 -13.60
C VAL A 390 -0.22 4.34 -13.31
N ASN A 391 -0.13 5.16 -14.34
CA ASN A 391 0.04 6.59 -14.16
C ASN A 391 -1.30 7.29 -13.86
N GLU A 392 -1.23 8.56 -13.47
CA GLU A 392 -2.40 9.36 -13.07
C GLU A 392 -3.51 9.43 -14.14
N ARG A 393 -3.18 9.26 -15.41
CA ARG A 393 -4.13 9.35 -16.54
C ARG A 393 -4.61 8.01 -17.07
N GLY A 394 -4.23 6.91 -16.40
CA GLY A 394 -4.65 5.55 -16.79
C GLY A 394 -3.77 4.90 -17.85
N THR A 395 -2.58 5.47 -18.17
CA THR A 395 -1.60 4.71 -18.93
C THR A 395 -0.98 3.66 -18.02
N VAL A 396 -1.01 2.43 -18.45
CA VAL A 396 -0.37 1.29 -17.80
C VAL A 396 0.96 1.06 -18.48
N VAL A 397 2.04 1.24 -17.73
CA VAL A 397 3.41 1.05 -18.18
C VAL A 397 3.93 -0.26 -17.62
N THR A 398 4.29 -1.20 -18.49
CA THR A 398 4.79 -2.51 -18.09
C THR A 398 6.23 -2.68 -18.53
N LEU A 399 7.10 -2.77 -17.55
CA LEU A 399 8.54 -2.95 -17.69
C LEU A 399 8.92 -4.39 -17.36
N ARG A 400 9.75 -5.00 -18.20
CA ARG A 400 10.40 -6.26 -17.84
C ARG A 400 11.53 -5.99 -16.86
N SER A 401 11.58 -6.76 -15.74
CA SER A 401 12.66 -6.64 -14.77
C SER A 401 13.98 -7.12 -15.37
N GLY A 402 15.09 -6.44 -15.00
CA GLY A 402 16.45 -6.73 -15.47
C GLY A 402 17.40 -5.57 -15.19
N GLY A 403 18.71 -5.85 -15.23
CA GLY A 403 19.76 -4.83 -15.05
C GLY A 403 19.97 -3.93 -16.28
N GLU A 404 19.38 -4.29 -17.41
CA GLU A 404 19.39 -3.51 -18.65
C GLU A 404 17.99 -2.97 -18.92
N TYR A 405 17.93 -1.73 -19.39
CA TYR A 405 16.66 -1.12 -19.76
C TYR A 405 16.15 -1.67 -21.08
N VAL A 406 14.93 -2.15 -21.06
CA VAL A 406 14.16 -2.49 -22.25
C VAL A 406 12.97 -1.54 -22.29
N ASP A 407 12.63 -1.01 -23.48
CA ASP A 407 11.49 -0.12 -23.64
C ASP A 407 10.21 -0.81 -23.14
N PRO A 408 9.45 -0.17 -22.22
CA PRO A 408 8.26 -0.78 -21.67
C PRO A 408 7.12 -0.82 -22.68
N GLN A 409 6.20 -1.72 -22.44
CA GLN A 409 4.91 -1.72 -23.13
C GLN A 409 3.98 -0.70 -22.47
N GLU A 410 3.16 -0.03 -23.28
CA GLU A 410 2.16 0.91 -22.84
C GLU A 410 0.77 0.43 -23.24
N SER A 411 -0.17 0.44 -22.29
CA SER A 411 -1.58 0.18 -22.48
C SER A 411 -2.39 1.32 -21.91
N GLU A 412 -3.60 1.54 -22.38
CA GLU A 412 -4.46 2.64 -21.92
C GLU A 412 -5.75 2.08 -21.32
N ILE A 413 -6.17 2.69 -20.21
CA ILE A 413 -7.51 2.50 -19.65
C ILE A 413 -8.37 3.63 -20.21
N ALA A 414 -9.40 3.27 -21.00
CA ALA A 414 -10.32 4.26 -21.56
C ALA A 414 -11.24 4.82 -20.46
N ALA A 415 -10.85 5.94 -19.87
CA ALA A 415 -11.52 6.55 -18.72
C ALA A 415 -11.39 8.08 -18.77
N GLU A 416 -12.19 8.73 -19.63
CA GLU A 416 -12.13 10.19 -19.80
C GLU A 416 -12.53 10.92 -18.51
N GLY A 417 -11.68 11.87 -18.08
CA GLY A 417 -11.91 12.68 -16.90
C GLY A 417 -11.66 11.98 -15.55
N GLU A 418 -11.21 10.74 -15.56
CA GLU A 418 -10.85 9.99 -14.35
C GLU A 418 -9.35 10.11 -14.05
N PHE A 419 -9.01 9.95 -12.77
CA PHE A 419 -7.64 9.93 -12.27
C PHE A 419 -7.36 8.58 -11.60
N PHE A 420 -6.09 8.13 -11.65
CA PHE A 420 -5.66 6.83 -11.13
C PHE A 420 -4.53 7.03 -10.12
N TRP A 421 -4.87 6.98 -8.83
CA TRP A 421 -3.93 7.13 -7.72
C TRP A 421 -3.88 5.90 -6.81
N ALA A 422 -4.90 5.06 -6.88
CA ALA A 422 -4.91 3.80 -6.13
C ALA A 422 -3.86 2.83 -6.71
N THR A 423 -3.22 2.10 -5.82
CA THR A 423 -2.37 0.97 -6.21
C THR A 423 -3.23 -0.12 -6.84
N PRO A 424 -2.85 -0.70 -8.00
CA PRO A 424 -3.57 -1.82 -8.58
C PRO A 424 -3.45 -3.07 -7.72
N ALA A 425 -4.38 -4.01 -7.88
CA ALA A 425 -4.33 -5.32 -7.25
C ALA A 425 -4.49 -6.42 -8.31
N ALA A 426 -4.05 -7.63 -7.99
CA ALA A 426 -4.22 -8.77 -8.88
C ALA A 426 -5.05 -9.87 -8.23
N MET A 427 -5.84 -10.53 -9.04
CA MET A 427 -6.41 -11.85 -8.82
C MET A 427 -5.69 -12.86 -9.73
N ASP A 428 -6.02 -14.15 -9.67
CA ASP A 428 -5.31 -15.20 -10.43
C ASP A 428 -5.14 -14.89 -11.91
N HIS A 429 -6.20 -14.41 -12.59
CA HIS A 429 -6.22 -14.14 -14.02
C HIS A 429 -6.70 -12.73 -14.35
N ALA A 430 -6.80 -11.86 -13.35
CA ALA A 430 -7.34 -10.52 -13.53
C ALA A 430 -6.57 -9.45 -12.76
N LEU A 431 -6.53 -8.26 -13.36
CA LEU A 431 -5.97 -7.04 -12.79
C LEU A 431 -7.13 -6.11 -12.39
N LEU A 432 -7.08 -5.64 -11.15
CA LEU A 432 -8.01 -4.65 -10.62
C LEU A 432 -7.35 -3.28 -10.58
N VAL A 433 -7.96 -2.30 -11.21
CA VAL A 433 -7.48 -0.91 -11.22
C VAL A 433 -8.59 0.03 -10.78
N ARG A 434 -8.35 0.79 -9.72
CA ARG A 434 -9.29 1.77 -9.20
C ARG A 434 -8.96 3.16 -9.70
N SER A 435 -9.97 3.85 -10.21
CA SER A 435 -9.92 5.26 -10.55
C SER A 435 -10.63 6.14 -9.51
N SER A 436 -10.69 7.44 -9.77
CA SER A 436 -11.49 8.41 -8.98
C SER A 436 -13.00 8.19 -9.06
N ALA A 437 -13.48 7.34 -9.97
CA ALA A 437 -14.91 7.11 -10.21
C ALA A 437 -15.31 5.63 -10.19
N ALA A 438 -14.41 4.71 -10.55
CA ALA A 438 -14.77 3.33 -10.81
C ALA A 438 -13.67 2.33 -10.41
N LEU A 439 -14.07 1.07 -10.31
CA LEU A 439 -13.16 -0.08 -10.30
C LEU A 439 -13.27 -0.79 -11.65
N TYR A 440 -12.13 -1.07 -12.23
CA TYR A 440 -11.96 -1.78 -13.51
C TYR A 440 -11.35 -3.16 -13.26
N CYS A 441 -11.81 -4.13 -14.01
CA CYS A 441 -11.22 -5.47 -14.05
C CYS A 441 -10.77 -5.79 -15.47
N PHE A 442 -9.50 -6.12 -15.65
CA PHE A 442 -8.93 -6.58 -16.92
C PHE A 442 -8.52 -8.05 -16.79
N GLY A 443 -8.78 -8.85 -17.80
CA GLY A 443 -8.53 -10.28 -17.78
C GLY A 443 -9.78 -11.11 -17.52
N THR A 444 -9.61 -12.31 -16.97
CA THR A 444 -10.70 -13.26 -16.69
C THR A 444 -10.88 -13.37 -15.18
N PRO A 445 -11.91 -12.75 -14.63
CA PRO A 445 -12.15 -12.73 -13.18
C PRO A 445 -12.68 -14.08 -12.67
#